data_f43dd940b37df66f68c9e235cde1dfc6
#
_entry.id   f43dd940b37df66f68c9e235cde1dfc6
#
_cell.length_a   1.000
_cell.length_b   1.000
_cell.length_c   1.000
_cell.angle_alpha   90.00
_cell.angle_beta   90.00
_cell.angle_gamma   90.00
#
_symmetry.space_group_name_H-M   'P 1'
#
loop_
_entity.id
_entity.type
_entity.pdbx_description
1 polymer ?
#
loop_
_entity_poly.entity_id
_entity_poly.type
_entity_poly.pdbx_seq_one_letter_code
_entity_poly.pdbx_strand_id
1 'polypeptide(L)'
;MIADRIKKLRQQFGLTQSDLAKKLNITRSSVNAWEMGISIPSTQYIVELAELFKVSTDYILGLSRDSVISTASLTEEQTKILFTLVQYFNKENEKNG
;
A
#
# COMPACT_ATOMS: atom_id res chain seq x y z
N MET A 1 -1.16 -12.65 -0.38
CA MET A 1 -2.63 -12.69 -0.25
C MET A 1 -3.16 -11.35 0.20
N ILE A 2 -4.42 -11.07 -0.05
CA ILE A 2 -5.02 -9.75 0.22
C ILE A 2 -4.91 -9.36 1.70
N ALA A 3 -5.24 -10.28 2.60
CA ALA A 3 -5.22 -10.03 4.05
C ALA A 3 -3.85 -9.55 4.53
N ASP A 4 -2.81 -10.26 4.14
CA ASP A 4 -1.43 -9.94 4.55
C ASP A 4 -0.96 -8.62 3.96
N ARG A 5 -1.36 -8.33 2.71
CA ARG A 5 -0.98 -7.09 2.04
C ARG A 5 -1.59 -5.86 2.70
N ILE A 6 -2.88 -5.96 3.05
CA ILE A 6 -3.57 -4.86 3.74
C ILE A 6 -2.91 -4.60 5.10
N LYS A 7 -2.68 -5.64 5.88
CA LYS A 7 -2.04 -5.51 7.19
C LYS A 7 -0.65 -4.91 7.08
N LYS A 8 0.16 -5.42 6.14
CA LYS A 8 1.52 -4.94 5.91
C LYS A 8 1.55 -3.46 5.54
N LEU A 9 0.71 -3.07 4.58
CA LEU A 9 0.63 -1.68 4.14
C LEU A 9 0.17 -0.76 5.28
N ARG A 10 -0.84 -1.19 6.02
CA ARG A 10 -1.33 -0.43 7.17
C ARG A 10 -0.22 -0.18 8.18
N GLN A 11 0.53 -1.21 8.52
CA GLN A 11 1.63 -1.11 9.48
C GLN A 11 2.78 -0.25 8.96
N GLN A 12 3.11 -0.38 7.67
CA GLN A 12 4.15 0.44 7.04
C GLN A 12 3.79 1.92 7.06
N PHE A 13 2.51 2.25 6.98
CA PHE A 13 2.03 3.64 7.03
C PHE A 13 1.78 4.12 8.46
N GLY A 14 2.09 3.29 9.48
CA GLY A 14 1.94 3.68 10.87
C GLY A 14 0.49 3.82 11.32
N LEU A 15 -0.45 3.12 10.67
CA LEU A 15 -1.86 3.23 10.98
C LEU A 15 -2.33 2.06 11.85
N THR A 16 -3.23 2.34 12.81
CA THR A 16 -3.97 1.30 13.51
C THR A 16 -5.13 0.83 12.63
N GLN A 17 -5.77 -0.28 13.00
CA GLN A 17 -6.99 -0.73 12.32
C GLN A 17 -8.07 0.34 12.38
N SER A 18 -8.20 1.01 13.53
CA SER A 18 -9.16 2.11 13.69
C SER A 18 -8.85 3.30 12.79
N ASP A 19 -7.57 3.63 12.64
CA ASP A 19 -7.15 4.73 11.76
C ASP A 19 -7.52 4.43 10.31
N LEU A 20 -7.23 3.23 9.85
CA LEU A 20 -7.58 2.82 8.49
C LEU A 20 -9.09 2.82 8.28
N ALA A 21 -9.84 2.31 9.25
CA ALA A 21 -11.30 2.30 9.18
C ALA A 21 -11.87 3.70 9.04
N LYS A 22 -11.34 4.67 9.79
CA LYS A 22 -11.76 6.07 9.70
C LYS A 22 -11.48 6.65 8.31
N LYS A 23 -10.31 6.36 7.76
CA LYS A 23 -9.94 6.86 6.43
C LYS A 23 -10.85 6.33 5.33
N LEU A 24 -11.34 5.11 5.49
CA LEU A 24 -12.23 4.47 4.52
C LEU A 24 -13.71 4.65 4.88
N ASN A 25 -14.00 5.29 6.01
CA ASN A 25 -15.35 5.50 6.51
C ASN A 25 -16.13 4.19 6.72
N ILE A 26 -15.46 3.22 7.33
CA ILE A 26 -16.00 1.91 7.65
C ILE A 26 -15.72 1.60 9.13
N THR A 27 -16.17 0.44 9.59
CA THR A 27 -15.92 0.01 10.97
C THR A 27 -14.56 -0.66 11.11
N ARG A 28 -13.98 -0.57 12.32
CA ARG A 28 -12.75 -1.30 12.64
C ARG A 28 -12.94 -2.80 12.44
N SER A 29 -14.13 -3.33 12.76
CA SER A 29 -14.44 -4.75 12.58
C SER A 29 -14.30 -5.19 11.13
N SER A 30 -14.65 -4.33 10.17
CA SER A 30 -14.49 -4.62 8.75
C SER A 30 -13.01 -4.76 8.38
N VAL A 31 -12.17 -3.83 8.84
CA VAL A 31 -10.73 -3.91 8.61
C VAL A 31 -10.15 -5.18 9.22
N ASN A 32 -10.54 -5.47 10.45
CA ASN A 32 -10.08 -6.69 11.12
C ASN A 32 -10.48 -7.95 10.37
N ALA A 33 -11.71 -8.01 9.86
CA ALA A 33 -12.19 -9.15 9.08
C ALA A 33 -11.36 -9.35 7.81
N TRP A 34 -10.98 -8.27 7.15
CA TRP A 34 -10.09 -8.33 5.98
C TRP A 34 -8.72 -8.89 6.34
N GLU A 35 -8.15 -8.41 7.44
CA GLU A 35 -6.79 -8.82 7.87
C GLU A 35 -6.76 -10.23 8.41
N MET A 36 -7.87 -10.73 8.94
CA MET A 36 -7.99 -12.10 9.41
C MET A 36 -8.35 -13.09 8.29
N GLY A 37 -8.64 -12.60 7.09
CA GLY A 37 -9.05 -13.44 5.98
C GLY A 37 -10.49 -13.95 6.09
N ILE A 38 -11.28 -13.36 6.98
CA ILE A 38 -12.70 -13.74 7.17
C ILE A 38 -13.55 -13.22 6.02
N SER A 39 -13.24 -12.01 5.54
CA SER A 39 -13.92 -11.40 4.41
C SER A 39 -12.92 -10.76 3.47
N ILE A 40 -13.36 -10.49 2.24
CA ILE A 40 -12.55 -9.86 1.21
C ILE A 40 -13.14 -8.48 0.93
N PRO A 41 -12.31 -7.42 0.82
CA PRO A 41 -12.82 -6.10 0.45
C PRO A 41 -13.52 -6.15 -0.91
N SER A 42 -14.59 -5.39 -1.06
CA SER A 42 -15.24 -5.22 -2.36
C SER A 42 -14.29 -4.50 -3.32
N THR A 43 -14.60 -4.54 -4.62
CA THR A 43 -13.82 -3.85 -5.64
C THR A 43 -13.64 -2.37 -5.31
N GLN A 44 -14.70 -1.71 -4.82
CA GLN A 44 -14.63 -0.31 -4.42
C GLN A 44 -13.55 -0.07 -3.36
N TYR A 45 -13.51 -0.91 -2.33
CA TYR A 45 -12.52 -0.76 -1.26
C TYR A 45 -11.12 -1.16 -1.71
N ILE A 46 -10.98 -2.10 -2.63
CA ILE A 46 -9.67 -2.42 -3.23
C ILE A 46 -9.10 -1.17 -3.91
N VAL A 47 -9.93 -0.46 -4.68
CA VAL A 47 -9.52 0.78 -5.36
C VAL A 47 -9.17 1.87 -4.33
N GLU A 48 -10.00 2.05 -3.31
CA GLU A 48 -9.75 3.06 -2.27
C GLU A 48 -8.45 2.76 -1.50
N LEU A 49 -8.20 1.49 -1.19
CA LEU A 49 -6.96 1.08 -0.53
C LEU A 49 -5.75 1.35 -1.41
N ALA A 50 -5.84 1.04 -2.70
CA ALA A 50 -4.77 1.30 -3.65
C ALA A 50 -4.45 2.80 -3.72
N GLU A 51 -5.48 3.64 -3.77
CA GLU A 51 -5.32 5.10 -3.79
C GLU A 51 -4.71 5.61 -2.49
N LEU A 52 -5.18 5.11 -1.36
CA LEU A 52 -4.70 5.53 -0.04
C LEU A 52 -3.23 5.18 0.16
N PHE A 53 -2.84 3.96 -0.18
CA PHE A 53 -1.47 3.47 0.02
C PHE A 53 -0.55 3.76 -1.17
N LYS A 54 -1.07 4.36 -2.24
CA LYS A 54 -0.29 4.70 -3.44
C LYS A 54 0.39 3.48 -4.07
N VAL A 55 -0.33 2.39 -4.11
CA VAL A 55 0.09 1.13 -4.75
C VAL A 55 -0.93 0.73 -5.80
N SER A 56 -0.59 -0.24 -6.65
CA SER A 56 -1.53 -0.75 -7.65
C SER A 56 -2.57 -1.67 -7.00
N THR A 57 -3.73 -1.80 -7.64
CA THR A 57 -4.72 -2.79 -7.23
C THR A 57 -4.18 -4.21 -7.38
N ASP A 58 -3.35 -4.45 -8.39
CA ASP A 58 -2.70 -5.75 -8.60
C ASP A 58 -1.81 -6.13 -7.42
N TYR A 59 -1.09 -5.16 -6.86
CA TYR A 59 -0.28 -5.40 -5.66
C TYR A 59 -1.14 -5.84 -4.48
N ILE A 60 -2.23 -5.12 -4.23
CA ILE A 60 -3.15 -5.46 -3.12
C ILE A 60 -3.76 -6.84 -3.32
N LEU A 61 -4.14 -7.17 -4.55
CA LEU A 61 -4.73 -8.45 -4.90
C LEU A 61 -3.74 -9.62 -4.91
N GLY A 62 -2.44 -9.32 -4.79
CA GLY A 62 -1.41 -10.34 -4.81
C GLY A 62 -1.03 -10.81 -6.20
N LEU A 63 -1.47 -10.10 -7.25
CA LEU A 63 -1.17 -10.43 -8.64
C LEU A 63 0.17 -9.88 -9.09
N SER A 64 0.74 -8.94 -8.35
CA SER A 64 2.05 -8.35 -8.62
C SER A 64 2.92 -8.45 -7.37
N ARG A 65 4.19 -8.80 -7.55
CA ARG A 65 5.17 -8.82 -6.46
C ARG A 65 5.76 -7.43 -6.24
N ASP A 66 5.69 -6.58 -7.26
CA ASP A 66 6.32 -5.28 -7.21
C ASP A 66 5.36 -4.26 -6.64
N SER A 67 5.83 -3.57 -5.62
CA SER A 67 5.14 -2.43 -5.04
C SER A 67 5.37 -1.24 -5.96
N VAL A 68 4.35 -0.87 -6.73
CA VAL A 68 4.43 0.27 -7.63
C VAL A 68 3.76 1.47 -6.97
N ILE A 69 4.56 2.50 -6.71
CA ILE A 69 4.07 3.75 -6.13
C ILE A 69 3.61 4.67 -7.25
N SER A 70 2.36 5.16 -7.16
CA SER A 70 1.86 6.11 -8.13
C SER A 70 2.51 7.48 -7.92
N THR A 71 3.07 8.05 -8.99
CA THR A 71 3.64 9.40 -8.97
C THR A 71 2.67 10.45 -9.51
N ALA A 72 1.45 10.07 -9.85
CA ALA A 72 0.48 10.94 -10.53
C ALA A 72 0.13 12.19 -9.70
N SER A 73 0.16 12.09 -8.37
CA SER A 73 -0.15 13.23 -7.48
C SER A 73 1.09 14.01 -7.06
N LEU A 74 2.26 13.62 -7.51
CA LEU A 74 3.51 14.26 -7.12
C LEU A 74 3.90 15.34 -8.14
N THR A 75 4.59 16.37 -7.67
CA THR A 75 5.19 17.36 -8.56
C THR A 75 6.37 16.73 -9.28
N GLU A 76 6.81 17.35 -10.37
CA GLU A 76 7.98 16.91 -11.13
C GLU A 76 9.23 16.86 -10.24
N GLU A 77 9.40 17.87 -9.37
CA GLU A 77 10.53 17.93 -8.45
C GLU A 77 10.46 16.79 -7.42
N GLN A 78 9.27 16.54 -6.85
CA GLN A 78 9.08 15.44 -5.90
C GLN A 78 9.37 14.09 -6.55
N THR A 79 8.94 13.89 -7.78
CA THR A 79 9.20 12.67 -8.54
C THR A 79 10.70 12.46 -8.75
N LYS A 80 11.45 13.52 -9.07
CA LYS A 80 12.90 13.44 -9.21
C LYS A 80 13.58 13.01 -7.92
N ILE A 81 13.15 13.56 -6.80
CA ILE A 81 13.69 13.19 -5.48
C ILE A 81 13.43 11.71 -5.20
N LEU A 82 12.22 11.24 -5.49
CA LEU A 82 11.85 9.84 -5.30
C LEU A 82 12.75 8.92 -6.14
N PHE A 83 12.93 9.21 -7.42
CA PHE A 83 13.78 8.41 -8.29
C PHE A 83 15.25 8.43 -7.85
N THR A 84 15.72 9.56 -7.35
CA THR A 84 17.08 9.66 -6.81
C THR A 84 17.28 8.72 -5.64
N LEU A 85 16.31 8.68 -4.73
CA LEU A 85 16.34 7.76 -3.58
C LEU A 85 16.32 6.30 -4.02
N VAL A 86 15.46 5.96 -4.98
CA VAL A 86 15.38 4.60 -5.52
C VAL A 86 16.73 4.19 -6.13
N GLN A 87 17.36 5.06 -6.91
CA GLN A 87 18.66 4.78 -7.50
C GLN A 87 19.73 4.59 -6.43
N TYR A 88 19.71 5.41 -5.40
CA TYR A 88 20.65 5.30 -4.29
C TYR A 88 20.52 3.94 -3.60
N PHE A 89 19.30 3.53 -3.26
CA PHE A 89 19.08 2.25 -2.59
C PHE A 89 19.46 1.06 -3.47
N ASN A 90 19.14 1.12 -4.76
CA ASN A 90 19.52 0.04 -5.68
C ASN A 90 21.03 -0.10 -5.77
N LYS A 91 21.75 1.02 -5.81
CA LYS A 91 23.20 1.02 -5.85
C LYS A 91 23.82 0.45 -4.58
N GLU A 92 23.28 0.80 -3.42
CA GLU A 92 23.71 0.25 -2.14
C GLU A 92 23.46 -1.27 -2.07
N ASN A 93 22.31 -1.71 -2.54
CA ASN A 93 21.96 -3.13 -2.56
C ASN A 93 22.88 -3.93 -3.50
N GLU A 94 23.30 -3.38 -4.61
CA GLU A 94 24.24 -4.01 -5.51
C GLU A 94 25.61 -4.22 -4.86
N LYS A 95 26.07 -3.24 -4.06
CA LYS A 95 27.33 -3.34 -3.34
C LYS A 95 27.30 -4.42 -2.25
N ASN A 96 26.13 -4.60 -1.64
CA ASN A 96 25.97 -5.53 -0.53
C ASN A 96 25.45 -6.90 -0.97
N GLY A 97 25.07 -7.00 -2.21
CA GLY A 97 24.58 -8.25 -2.76
C GLY A 97 25.68 -9.01 -3.45
#